data_77a9b1ac78e5994d6f182fd37a07b32b
#
_entry.id   77a9b1ac78e5994d6f182fd37a07b32b
#
_cell.length_a   1.000
_cell.length_b   1.000
_cell.length_c   1.000
_cell.angle_alpha   90.00
_cell.angle_beta   90.00
_cell.angle_gamma   90.00
#
_symmetry.space_group_name_H-M   'P 1'
#
loop_
_entity.id
_entity.type
_entity.pdbx_description
1 polymer ?
#
loop_
_entity_poly.entity_id
_entity_poly.type
_entity_poly.pdbx_seq_one_letter_code
_entity_poly.pdbx_strand_id
1 'polypeptide(L)'
;GDWIAFSSHLKADSLAIHGIGCLMACPGDTIWMGPHYRVSPARDYSKGCIWPLVVPKDGECVDMTPWNIHLYTRTINAYEGTKVSIQADRLLWNGRSYRRFRFHRDYYWIYSGNPANLHDSRTMGFLPADAIIGQATSLIYSLDTEKPWYRQLRTHRTLCPLGGRP
;
A
#
# COMPACT_ATOMS: atom_id res chain seq x y z
N GLY A 1 -2.19 -6.38 12.20
CA GLY A 1 -0.95 -6.15 11.42
C GLY A 1 -0.01 -5.21 12.16
N ASP A 2 1.24 -5.29 11.82
CA ASP A 2 2.26 -4.42 12.42
C ASP A 2 2.17 -3.01 11.86
N TRP A 3 2.47 -2.02 12.69
CA TRP A 3 2.59 -0.65 12.24
C TRP A 3 4.00 -0.40 11.73
N ILE A 4 4.12 0.10 10.51
CA ILE A 4 5.40 0.40 9.88
C ILE A 4 5.52 1.88 9.54
N ALA A 5 6.72 2.42 9.72
CA ALA A 5 7.11 3.72 9.20
C ALA A 5 7.74 3.53 7.82
N PHE A 6 7.38 4.37 6.86
CA PHE A 6 7.88 4.27 5.49
C PHE A 6 8.19 5.64 4.90
N SER A 7 9.04 5.62 3.87
CA SER A 7 9.35 6.78 3.04
C SER A 7 9.22 6.38 1.58
N SER A 8 8.30 6.96 0.86
CA SER A 8 8.02 6.63 -0.54
C SER A 8 8.15 7.84 -1.43
N HIS A 9 8.74 7.65 -2.61
CA HIS A 9 8.83 8.63 -3.68
C HIS A 9 7.88 8.22 -4.81
N LEU A 10 6.77 8.92 -4.97
CA LEU A 10 5.80 8.64 -6.04
C LEU A 10 6.26 9.09 -7.42
N LYS A 11 7.23 9.99 -7.49
CA LYS A 11 7.88 10.47 -8.73
C LYS A 11 9.33 10.82 -8.43
N ALA A 12 10.20 10.69 -9.42
CA ALA A 12 11.63 10.97 -9.31
C ALA A 12 11.98 12.38 -8.77
N ASP A 13 11.10 13.37 -8.98
CA ASP A 13 11.30 14.75 -8.57
C ASP A 13 10.37 15.22 -7.43
N SER A 14 9.61 14.31 -6.80
CA SER A 14 8.71 14.67 -5.72
C SER A 14 9.37 14.48 -4.35
N LEU A 15 9.01 15.36 -3.41
CA LEU A 15 9.36 15.22 -2.02
C LEU A 15 8.98 13.82 -1.50
N ALA A 16 9.87 13.22 -0.71
CA ALA A 16 9.59 11.95 -0.06
C ALA A 16 8.34 12.06 0.81
N ILE A 17 7.41 11.14 0.61
CA ILE A 17 6.25 11.01 1.47
C ILE A 17 6.64 10.10 2.62
N HIS A 18 6.69 10.67 3.83
CA HIS A 18 6.86 9.89 5.05
C HIS A 18 5.51 9.59 5.67
N GLY A 19 5.30 8.36 6.07
CA GLY A 19 4.03 7.92 6.65
C GLY A 19 4.16 6.77 7.63
N ILE A 20 3.08 6.53 8.33
CA ILE A 20 2.88 5.35 9.17
C ILE A 20 1.63 4.64 8.69
N GLY A 21 1.73 3.34 8.51
CA GLY A 21 0.62 2.50 8.08
C GLY A 21 0.66 1.13 8.73
N CYS A 22 -0.51 0.51 8.83
CA CYS A 22 -0.65 -0.87 9.27
C CYS A 22 -0.35 -1.81 8.10
N LEU A 23 0.52 -2.76 8.32
CA LEU A 23 0.85 -3.81 7.35
C LEU A 23 -0.33 -4.79 7.24
N MET A 24 -0.93 -4.87 6.06
CA MET A 24 -2.10 -5.72 5.80
C MET A 24 -1.74 -7.01 5.06
N ALA A 25 -0.69 -6.97 4.22
CA ALA A 25 -0.25 -8.14 3.49
C ALA A 25 1.23 -8.06 3.11
N CYS A 26 1.87 -9.22 3.09
CA CYS A 26 3.29 -9.45 2.80
C CYS A 26 3.50 -9.91 1.35
N PRO A 27 4.76 -9.90 0.85
CA PRO A 27 5.08 -10.40 -0.49
C PRO A 27 4.60 -11.84 -0.72
N GLY A 28 3.88 -12.06 -1.81
CA GLY A 28 3.29 -13.37 -2.17
C GLY A 28 1.89 -13.61 -1.61
N ASP A 29 1.42 -12.79 -0.67
CA ASP A 29 0.06 -12.92 -0.15
C ASP A 29 -0.98 -12.57 -1.22
N THR A 30 -2.13 -13.23 -1.14
CA THR A 30 -3.31 -12.85 -1.92
C THR A 30 -4.33 -12.18 -1.03
N ILE A 31 -4.67 -10.95 -1.34
CA ILE A 31 -5.73 -10.19 -0.69
C ILE A 31 -6.93 -10.07 -1.63
N TRP A 32 -8.10 -9.86 -1.06
CA TRP A 32 -9.34 -9.72 -1.82
C TRP A 32 -9.79 -8.27 -1.82
N MET A 33 -9.91 -7.71 -3.00
CA MET A 33 -10.27 -6.32 -3.19
C MET A 33 -11.73 -6.19 -3.62
N GLY A 34 -12.44 -5.29 -2.98
CA GLY A 34 -13.81 -4.92 -3.31
C GLY A 34 -13.92 -3.50 -3.83
N PRO A 35 -15.16 -3.01 -4.01
CA PRO A 35 -15.44 -1.63 -4.38
C PRO A 35 -14.75 -0.65 -3.42
N HIS A 36 -14.33 0.50 -3.95
CA HIS A 36 -13.62 1.54 -3.20
C HIS A 36 -12.31 1.07 -2.55
N TYR A 37 -11.62 0.09 -3.19
CA TYR A 37 -10.36 -0.46 -2.69
C TYR A 37 -10.44 -1.05 -1.28
N ARG A 38 -11.61 -1.53 -0.88
CA ARG A 38 -11.73 -2.31 0.35
C ARG A 38 -10.97 -3.61 0.19
N VAL A 39 -10.11 -3.90 1.16
CA VAL A 39 -9.25 -5.07 1.16
C VAL A 39 -9.62 -5.97 2.32
N SER A 40 -9.68 -7.27 2.06
CA SER A 40 -9.85 -8.32 3.07
C SER A 40 -8.81 -9.42 2.86
N PRO A 41 -8.23 -9.99 3.90
CA PRO A 41 -7.36 -11.14 3.78
C PRO A 41 -8.11 -12.42 3.35
N ALA A 42 -9.42 -12.44 3.53
CA ALA A 42 -10.30 -13.54 3.11
C ALA A 42 -11.32 -13.07 2.08
N ARG A 43 -11.71 -13.98 1.19
CA ARG A 43 -12.76 -13.72 0.22
C ARG A 43 -14.10 -13.56 0.94
N ASP A 44 -14.57 -12.34 1.02
CA ASP A 44 -15.79 -12.00 1.75
C ASP A 44 -16.80 -11.30 0.82
N TYR A 45 -17.73 -12.07 0.34
CA TYR A 45 -18.78 -11.56 -0.55
C TYR A 45 -19.76 -10.59 0.15
N SER A 46 -19.90 -10.70 1.47
CA SER A 46 -20.78 -9.79 2.23
C SER A 46 -20.24 -8.36 2.22
N LYS A 47 -18.93 -8.21 2.09
CA LYS A 47 -18.22 -6.93 1.97
C LYS A 47 -17.96 -6.51 0.52
N GLY A 48 -18.42 -7.30 -0.46
CA GLY A 48 -18.18 -7.06 -1.87
C GLY A 48 -16.73 -7.26 -2.30
N CYS A 49 -15.91 -7.98 -1.53
CA CYS A 49 -14.52 -8.29 -1.86
C CYS A 49 -14.45 -9.49 -2.81
N ILE A 50 -14.32 -9.26 -4.11
CA ILE A 50 -14.48 -10.28 -5.14
C ILE A 50 -13.25 -10.51 -6.01
N TRP A 51 -12.32 -9.58 -6.07
CA TRP A 51 -11.14 -9.67 -6.94
C TRP A 51 -9.90 -10.05 -6.14
N PRO A 52 -9.20 -11.14 -6.54
CA PRO A 52 -7.92 -11.48 -5.94
C PRO A 52 -6.84 -10.49 -6.39
N LEU A 53 -6.07 -9.99 -5.47
CA LEU A 53 -4.92 -9.14 -5.72
C LEU A 53 -3.70 -9.79 -5.05
N VAL A 54 -2.74 -10.20 -5.87
CA VAL A 54 -1.47 -10.78 -5.40
C VAL A 54 -0.53 -9.65 -5.03
N VAL A 55 0.02 -9.68 -3.84
CA VAL A 55 1.09 -8.74 -3.44
C VAL A 55 2.38 -9.20 -4.11
N PRO A 56 3.02 -8.36 -4.95
CA PRO A 56 4.17 -8.81 -5.72
C PRO A 56 5.34 -9.22 -4.83
N LYS A 57 6.02 -10.28 -5.24
CA LYS A 57 7.22 -10.80 -4.60
C LYS A 57 8.36 -10.88 -5.61
N ASP A 58 9.59 -10.68 -5.13
CA ASP A 58 10.78 -10.77 -5.97
C ASP A 58 10.86 -12.11 -6.70
N GLY A 59 11.12 -12.03 -8.00
CA GLY A 59 11.23 -13.19 -8.89
C GLY A 59 9.90 -13.79 -9.34
N GLU A 60 8.76 -13.41 -8.77
CA GLU A 60 7.45 -13.95 -9.13
C GLU A 60 6.78 -13.19 -10.27
N CYS A 61 5.99 -13.94 -11.07
CA CYS A 61 5.21 -13.38 -12.15
C CYS A 61 3.75 -13.18 -11.71
N VAL A 62 3.22 -12.00 -11.95
CA VAL A 62 1.82 -11.68 -11.67
C VAL A 62 1.03 -11.54 -12.97
N ASP A 63 -0.18 -12.12 -13.02
CA ASP A 63 -1.09 -12.01 -14.16
C ASP A 63 -1.75 -10.63 -14.19
N MET A 64 -1.67 -9.98 -15.36
CA MET A 64 -2.32 -8.70 -15.63
C MET A 64 -3.73 -8.93 -16.15
N THR A 65 -4.71 -8.46 -15.41
CA THR A 65 -6.13 -8.54 -15.74
C THR A 65 -6.71 -7.12 -15.87
N PRO A 66 -7.84 -6.93 -16.58
CA PRO A 66 -8.42 -5.59 -16.76
C PRO A 66 -8.67 -4.83 -15.45
N TRP A 67 -8.94 -5.54 -14.35
CA TRP A 67 -9.26 -4.92 -13.06
C TRP A 67 -8.02 -4.62 -12.19
N ASN A 68 -6.88 -5.29 -12.39
CA ASN A 68 -5.67 -5.08 -11.58
C ASN A 68 -4.56 -4.30 -12.31
N ILE A 69 -4.62 -4.26 -13.65
CA ILE A 69 -3.56 -3.73 -14.50
C ILE A 69 -3.17 -2.28 -14.18
N HIS A 70 -4.14 -1.44 -13.82
CA HIS A 70 -3.88 -0.04 -13.47
C HIS A 70 -3.03 0.09 -12.21
N LEU A 71 -3.32 -0.74 -11.19
CA LEU A 71 -2.59 -0.75 -9.93
C LEU A 71 -1.15 -1.23 -10.13
N TYR A 72 -0.97 -2.36 -10.85
CA TYR A 72 0.36 -2.89 -11.12
C TYR A 72 1.17 -1.97 -12.04
N THR A 73 0.55 -1.39 -13.08
CA THR A 73 1.22 -0.44 -13.97
C THR A 73 1.78 0.76 -13.19
N ARG A 74 1.02 1.28 -12.22
CA ARG A 74 1.48 2.35 -11.33
C ARG A 74 2.73 1.91 -10.56
N THR A 75 2.69 0.74 -9.93
CA THR A 75 3.81 0.18 -9.16
C THR A 75 5.04 -0.05 -10.02
N ILE A 76 4.86 -0.66 -11.21
CA ILE A 76 5.95 -0.91 -12.16
C ILE A 76 6.63 0.39 -12.56
N ASN A 77 5.83 1.39 -12.96
CA ASN A 77 6.35 2.69 -13.40
C ASN A 77 7.03 3.49 -12.29
N ALA A 78 6.65 3.26 -11.04
CA ALA A 78 7.23 3.95 -9.90
C ALA A 78 8.54 3.29 -9.43
N TYR A 79 8.62 1.94 -9.42
CA TYR A 79 9.65 1.26 -8.66
C TYR A 79 10.48 0.23 -9.44
N GLU A 80 10.00 -0.29 -10.57
CA GLU A 80 10.71 -1.34 -11.33
C GLU A 80 11.74 -0.80 -12.34
N GLY A 81 11.97 0.52 -12.36
CA GLY A 81 12.95 1.12 -13.29
C GLY A 81 12.58 1.00 -14.76
N THR A 82 11.36 0.57 -15.06
CA THR A 82 10.85 0.39 -16.42
C THR A 82 9.58 1.18 -16.64
N LYS A 83 9.34 1.60 -17.88
CA LYS A 83 8.14 2.34 -18.27
C LYS A 83 7.22 1.45 -19.08
N VAL A 84 6.01 1.29 -18.56
CA VAL A 84 4.96 0.52 -19.21
C VAL A 84 3.70 1.36 -19.37
N SER A 85 2.90 1.03 -20.36
CA SER A 85 1.59 1.65 -20.60
C SER A 85 0.51 0.60 -20.72
N ILE A 86 -0.76 1.03 -20.74
CA ILE A 86 -1.90 0.14 -20.90
C ILE A 86 -2.49 0.41 -22.28
N GLN A 87 -2.68 -0.65 -23.06
CA GLN A 87 -3.39 -0.60 -24.34
C GLN A 87 -4.31 -1.83 -24.48
N ALA A 88 -5.59 -1.60 -24.72
CA ALA A 88 -6.60 -2.66 -24.85
C ALA A 88 -6.54 -3.68 -23.69
N ASP A 89 -6.53 -3.21 -22.46
CA ASP A 89 -6.45 -4.00 -21.21
C ASP A 89 -5.23 -4.92 -21.12
N ARG A 90 -4.15 -4.56 -21.77
CA ARG A 90 -2.88 -5.27 -21.73
C ARG A 90 -1.73 -4.34 -21.37
N LEU A 91 -0.74 -4.89 -20.69
CA LEU A 91 0.49 -4.19 -20.39
C LEU A 91 1.31 -4.07 -21.67
N LEU A 92 1.66 -2.84 -22.07
CA LEU A 92 2.53 -2.56 -23.20
C LEU A 92 3.91 -2.14 -22.70
N TRP A 93 4.93 -2.90 -23.10
CA TRP A 93 6.33 -2.60 -22.79
C TRP A 93 7.18 -2.73 -24.06
N ASN A 94 7.91 -1.66 -24.40
CA ASN A 94 8.72 -1.60 -25.62
C ASN A 94 7.96 -2.03 -26.90
N GLY A 95 6.72 -1.59 -27.02
CA GLY A 95 5.86 -1.90 -28.19
C GLY A 95 5.29 -3.32 -28.21
N ARG A 96 5.57 -4.14 -27.20
CA ARG A 96 5.06 -5.50 -27.09
C ARG A 96 4.02 -5.61 -25.97
N SER A 97 3.01 -6.42 -26.20
CA SER A 97 1.92 -6.69 -25.24
C SER A 97 2.24 -7.88 -24.35
N TYR A 98 2.08 -7.71 -23.05
CA TYR A 98 2.31 -8.74 -22.05
C TYR A 98 1.06 -8.98 -21.21
N ARG A 99 0.86 -10.25 -20.84
CA ARG A 99 -0.20 -10.68 -19.90
C ARG A 99 0.33 -10.90 -18.50
N ARG A 100 1.65 -10.98 -18.34
CA ARG A 100 2.33 -11.21 -17.08
C ARG A 100 3.49 -10.25 -16.94
N PHE A 101 3.79 -9.87 -15.71
CA PHE A 101 4.99 -9.10 -15.39
C PHE A 101 5.73 -9.78 -14.26
N ARG A 102 7.05 -9.90 -14.40
CA ARG A 102 7.93 -10.41 -13.36
C ARG A 102 8.45 -9.25 -12.54
N PHE A 103 8.14 -9.27 -11.25
CA PHE A 103 8.64 -8.27 -10.31
C PHE A 103 10.04 -8.60 -9.84
N HIS A 104 10.86 -7.58 -9.54
CA HIS A 104 12.25 -7.69 -9.11
C HIS A 104 12.47 -7.14 -7.70
N ARG A 105 11.37 -6.94 -6.96
CA ARG A 105 11.37 -6.48 -5.58
C ARG A 105 10.20 -7.09 -4.82
N ASP A 106 10.39 -7.18 -3.50
CA ASP A 106 9.30 -7.48 -2.57
C ASP A 106 8.45 -6.24 -2.33
N TYR A 107 7.14 -6.44 -2.30
CA TYR A 107 6.17 -5.40 -2.06
C TYR A 107 5.25 -5.74 -0.90
N TYR A 108 4.66 -4.69 -0.33
CA TYR A 108 3.76 -4.77 0.81
C TYR A 108 2.49 -4.00 0.54
N TRP A 109 1.39 -4.43 1.17
CA TRP A 109 0.15 -3.67 1.20
C TRP A 109 -0.04 -3.04 2.56
N ILE A 110 -0.16 -1.72 2.59
CA ILE A 110 -0.31 -0.94 3.81
C ILE A 110 -1.62 -0.17 3.83
N TYR A 111 -2.15 0.05 5.02
CA TYR A 111 -3.36 0.82 5.29
C TYR A 111 -3.10 1.85 6.39
N SER A 112 -3.48 3.10 6.17
CA SER A 112 -3.22 4.19 7.12
C SER A 112 -4.14 4.20 8.35
N GLY A 113 -5.18 3.37 8.36
CA GLY A 113 -6.20 3.37 9.42
C GLY A 113 -7.17 4.56 9.37
N ASN A 114 -6.89 5.55 8.55
CA ASN A 114 -7.75 6.72 8.36
C ASN A 114 -8.29 6.74 6.92
N PRO A 115 -9.62 6.69 6.71
CA PRO A 115 -10.22 6.75 5.38
C PRO A 115 -9.91 8.04 4.62
N ALA A 116 -9.70 9.14 5.33
CA ALA A 116 -9.36 10.43 4.74
C ALA A 116 -7.87 10.58 4.41
N ASN A 117 -7.01 9.70 4.93
CA ASN A 117 -5.60 9.72 4.61
C ASN A 117 -5.35 8.98 3.30
N LEU A 118 -4.94 9.72 2.30
CA LEU A 118 -4.66 9.21 0.95
C LEU A 118 -3.22 8.66 0.79
N HIS A 119 -2.44 8.60 1.86
CA HIS A 119 -1.06 8.11 1.83
C HIS A 119 -0.98 6.64 2.27
N ASP A 120 -1.64 5.75 1.52
CA ASP A 120 -1.55 4.32 1.71
C ASP A 120 -1.68 3.56 0.37
N SER A 121 -1.65 2.23 0.42
CA SER A 121 -1.64 1.41 -0.79
C SER A 121 -2.88 1.55 -1.68
N ARG A 122 -3.98 2.09 -1.17
CA ARG A 122 -5.18 2.39 -1.98
C ARG A 122 -4.91 3.46 -3.04
N THR A 123 -4.05 4.42 -2.73
CA THR A 123 -3.72 5.54 -3.61
C THR A 123 -2.31 5.47 -4.18
N MET A 124 -1.34 5.01 -3.39
CA MET A 124 0.06 4.94 -3.79
C MET A 124 0.39 3.67 -4.58
N GLY A 125 -0.41 2.61 -4.43
CA GLY A 125 -0.10 1.27 -4.90
C GLY A 125 0.71 0.49 -3.87
N PHE A 126 1.39 -0.55 -4.32
CA PHE A 126 2.23 -1.36 -3.44
C PHE A 126 3.46 -0.59 -2.97
N LEU A 127 3.83 -0.79 -1.71
CA LEU A 127 5.03 -0.22 -1.12
C LEU A 127 6.19 -1.19 -1.28
N PRO A 128 7.31 -0.79 -1.91
CA PRO A 128 8.47 -1.67 -2.01
C PRO A 128 9.19 -1.82 -0.67
N ALA A 129 9.88 -2.95 -0.47
CA ALA A 129 10.57 -3.27 0.78
C ALA A 129 11.59 -2.21 1.21
N ASP A 130 12.30 -1.64 0.25
CA ASP A 130 13.32 -0.60 0.47
C ASP A 130 12.74 0.77 0.90
N ALA A 131 11.44 0.95 0.78
CA ALA A 131 10.74 2.13 1.29
C ALA A 131 10.35 2.01 2.78
N ILE A 132 10.46 0.81 3.38
CA ILE A 132 10.16 0.58 4.79
C ILE A 132 11.37 1.06 5.62
N ILE A 133 11.12 2.00 6.54
CA ILE A 133 12.14 2.52 7.46
C ILE A 133 12.27 1.60 8.68
N GLY A 134 11.15 1.10 9.20
CA GLY A 134 11.12 0.24 10.37
C GLY A 134 9.73 0.05 10.95
N GLN A 135 9.67 -0.69 12.04
CA GLN A 135 8.44 -0.95 12.78
C GLN A 135 8.18 0.16 13.80
N ALA A 136 6.96 0.70 13.81
CA ALA A 136 6.51 1.63 14.83
C ALA A 136 5.92 0.83 16.02
N THR A 137 6.58 0.86 17.15
CA THR A 137 6.23 0.04 18.33
C THR A 137 5.39 0.77 19.36
N SER A 138 5.50 2.09 19.42
CA SER A 138 4.79 2.89 20.43
C SER A 138 4.45 4.30 19.93
N LEU A 139 3.37 4.84 20.45
CA LEU A 139 2.96 6.22 20.25
C LEU A 139 3.39 7.03 21.48
N ILE A 140 4.34 7.96 21.29
CA ILE A 140 4.89 8.76 22.39
C ILE A 140 3.87 9.81 22.84
N TYR A 141 3.25 10.54 21.90
CA TYR A 141 2.19 11.50 22.21
C TYR A 141 1.24 11.68 21.01
N SER A 142 0.02 12.10 21.29
CA SER A 142 -0.99 12.43 20.27
C SER A 142 -1.62 13.78 20.59
N LEU A 143 -1.69 14.65 19.59
CA LEU A 143 -2.27 15.97 19.72
C LEU A 143 -3.60 16.07 18.97
N ASP A 144 -4.52 16.86 19.54
CA ASP A 144 -5.76 17.28 18.94
C ASP A 144 -5.62 18.74 18.51
N THR A 145 -5.32 18.96 17.24
CA THR A 145 -5.06 20.32 16.74
C THR A 145 -6.28 21.23 16.69
N GLU A 146 -7.48 20.66 16.85
CA GLU A 146 -8.73 21.42 16.91
C GLU A 146 -8.98 22.05 18.30
N LYS A 147 -8.20 21.62 19.30
CA LYS A 147 -8.33 22.13 20.67
C LYS A 147 -7.31 23.21 21.00
N PRO A 148 -7.59 24.09 21.97
CA PRO A 148 -6.61 25.04 22.48
C PRO A 148 -5.34 24.33 22.95
N TRP A 149 -4.19 24.97 22.78
CA TRP A 149 -2.86 24.39 23.05
C TRP A 149 -2.72 23.66 24.38
N TYR A 150 -3.38 24.14 25.46
CA TYR A 150 -3.36 23.54 26.80
C TYR A 150 -4.26 22.30 26.96
N ARG A 151 -5.09 21.97 25.95
CA ARG A 151 -5.96 20.77 25.90
C ARG A 151 -5.70 19.87 24.69
N GLN A 152 -4.64 20.14 23.94
CA GLN A 152 -4.33 19.38 22.73
C GLN A 152 -3.84 17.96 23.03
N LEU A 153 -3.19 17.73 24.18
CA LEU A 153 -2.66 16.40 24.49
C LEU A 153 -3.77 15.40 24.74
N ARG A 154 -3.80 14.34 23.95
CA ARG A 154 -4.71 13.19 24.13
C ARG A 154 -4.07 12.19 25.09
N THR A 155 -4.27 12.36 26.40
CA THR A 155 -3.62 11.57 27.45
C THR A 155 -3.87 10.06 27.32
N HIS A 156 -5.06 9.65 26.88
CA HIS A 156 -5.41 8.23 26.66
C HIS A 156 -4.71 7.58 25.46
N ARG A 157 -4.01 8.36 24.62
CA ARG A 157 -3.23 7.90 23.45
C ARG A 157 -1.76 8.30 23.56
N THR A 158 -1.30 8.64 24.76
CA THR A 158 0.09 8.99 25.03
C THR A 158 0.79 7.81 25.68
N LEU A 159 2.00 7.48 25.24
CA LEU A 159 2.80 6.33 25.68
C LEU A 159 2.08 4.98 25.48
N CYS A 160 1.30 4.87 24.41
CA CYS A 160 0.58 3.65 24.09
C CYS A 160 1.39 2.75 23.16
N PRO A 161 1.50 1.44 23.42
CA PRO A 161 2.10 0.51 22.48
C PRO A 161 1.21 0.41 21.21
N LEU A 162 1.84 0.38 20.05
CA LEU A 162 1.20 0.19 18.73
C LEU A 162 1.12 -1.31 18.36
N GLY A 163 0.99 -2.20 19.29
CA GLY A 163 1.00 -3.66 19.10
C GLY A 163 -0.24 -4.38 19.60
N GLY A 164 -1.33 -3.70 19.86
CA GLY A 164 -2.61 -4.34 20.15
C GLY A 164 -3.45 -4.46 18.88
N ARG A 165 -3.92 -5.65 18.53
CA ARG A 165 -4.93 -5.84 17.47
C ARG A 165 -6.10 -4.86 17.69
N PRO A 166 -6.61 -4.23 16.63
CA PRO A 166 -7.92 -3.62 16.71
C PRO A 166 -8.98 -4.69 16.95
#